data_410169896161cae61367c463701d7b4a
#
_entry.id   410169896161cae61367c463701d7b4a
#
_cell.length_a   1.000
_cell.length_b   1.000
_cell.length_c   1.000
_cell.angle_alpha   90.00
_cell.angle_beta   90.00
_cell.angle_gamma   90.00
#
_symmetry.space_group_name_H-M   'P 1'
#
loop_
_entity.id
_entity.type
_entity.pdbx_description
1 polymer ?
#
loop_
_entity_poly.entity_id
_entity_poly.type
_entity_poly.pdbx_seq_one_letter_code
_entity_poly.pdbx_strand_id
1 'polypeptide(L)'
;MWSFDNIDHSRLLYTLDSFPARELIRGWLKAGVIESGEFAPTEQGSPQGGVISPLLMNVVLHGLEEAAGVRYRENGTYAGQAVPGTPILVRYADDMVACCHSRQQAEQVKTRLAEWLAPRGLIFNEEKTRIVRVPRARRERLGCR
;
A
#
# COMPACT_ATOMS: atom_id res chain seq x y z
N MET A 1 1.28 -5.13 7.75
CA MET A 1 0.45 -4.19 8.56
C MET A 1 1.28 -2.95 8.80
N TRP A 2 0.79 -1.82 8.43
CA TRP A 2 1.41 -0.50 8.62
C TRP A 2 0.75 0.16 9.81
N SER A 3 1.49 0.96 10.58
CA SER A 3 0.86 1.79 11.60
C SER A 3 0.34 3.07 10.94
N PHE A 4 -0.94 3.39 11.11
CA PHE A 4 -1.55 4.65 10.69
C PHE A 4 -0.96 5.85 11.44
N ASP A 5 -0.29 5.59 12.55
CA ASP A 5 0.21 6.60 13.49
C ASP A 5 1.43 7.36 12.94
N ASN A 6 2.03 6.88 11.83
CA ASN A 6 3.26 7.44 11.28
C ASN A 6 3.11 8.02 9.86
N ILE A 7 1.88 8.17 9.35
CA ILE A 7 1.67 8.76 8.02
C ILE A 7 2.18 10.21 8.03
N ASP A 8 3.07 10.54 7.09
CA ASP A 8 3.53 11.92 6.89
C ASP A 8 2.42 12.77 6.27
N HIS A 9 1.91 13.73 7.03
CA HIS A 9 0.83 14.64 6.62
C HIS A 9 1.23 15.50 5.41
N SER A 10 2.49 15.95 5.35
CA SER A 10 2.98 16.80 4.26
C SER A 10 2.98 16.03 2.95
N ARG A 11 3.41 14.77 2.99
CA ARG A 11 3.43 13.90 1.82
C ARG A 11 2.02 13.54 1.34
N LEU A 12 1.12 13.22 2.28
CA LEU A 12 -0.29 12.98 1.97
C LEU A 12 -0.93 14.20 1.29
N LEU A 13 -0.73 15.40 1.85
CA LEU A 13 -1.26 16.65 1.30
C LEU A 13 -0.61 17.01 -0.05
N TYR A 14 0.65 16.65 -0.27
CA TYR A 14 1.30 16.78 -1.56
C TYR A 14 0.64 15.86 -2.61
N THR A 15 0.33 14.62 -2.24
CA THR A 15 -0.35 13.66 -3.14
C THR A 15 -1.77 14.11 -3.50
N LEU A 16 -2.44 14.84 -2.61
CA LEU A 16 -3.76 15.40 -2.87
C LEU A 16 -3.71 16.62 -3.82
N ASP A 17 -2.55 17.24 -4.01
CA ASP A 17 -2.29 18.38 -4.90
C ASP A 17 -3.45 19.39 -4.98
N SER A 18 -4.15 19.46 -6.11
CA SER A 18 -5.26 20.38 -6.39
C SER A 18 -6.64 19.87 -5.94
N PHE A 19 -6.70 18.81 -5.14
CA PHE A 19 -7.97 18.26 -4.67
C PHE A 19 -8.79 19.32 -3.88
N PRO A 20 -10.04 19.59 -4.24
CA PRO A 20 -10.82 20.72 -3.67
C PRO A 20 -10.96 20.68 -2.14
N ALA A 21 -11.04 19.51 -1.53
CA ALA A 21 -11.15 19.35 -0.09
C ALA A 21 -9.79 19.22 0.65
N ARG A 22 -8.67 19.52 0.00
CA ARG A 22 -7.33 19.38 0.57
C ARG A 22 -7.15 20.14 1.88
N GLU A 23 -7.67 21.37 1.96
CA GLU A 23 -7.58 22.20 3.18
C GLU A 23 -8.47 21.66 4.31
N LEU A 24 -9.62 21.10 3.97
CA LEU A 24 -10.47 20.42 4.93
C LEU A 24 -9.79 19.17 5.52
N ILE A 25 -9.16 18.36 4.67
CA ILE A 25 -8.38 17.20 5.09
C ILE A 25 -7.19 17.63 5.96
N ARG A 26 -6.52 18.72 5.62
CA ARG A 26 -5.46 19.30 6.47
C ARG A 26 -5.99 19.66 7.85
N GLY A 27 -7.18 20.27 7.92
CA GLY A 27 -7.83 20.60 9.18
C GLY A 27 -8.12 19.34 10.02
N TRP A 28 -8.64 18.29 9.40
CA TRP A 28 -8.93 17.02 10.08
C TRP A 28 -7.66 16.32 10.61
N LEU A 29 -6.59 16.29 9.81
CA LEU A 29 -5.32 15.71 10.23
C LEU A 29 -4.71 16.42 11.45
N LYS A 30 -4.94 17.74 11.57
CA LYS A 30 -4.45 18.57 12.67
C LYS A 30 -5.41 18.67 13.85
N ALA A 31 -6.65 18.21 13.69
CA ALA A 31 -7.71 18.38 14.70
C ALA A 31 -7.42 17.61 16.01
N GLY A 32 -6.45 16.71 16.02
CA GLY A 32 -6.13 15.90 17.18
C GLY A 32 -7.17 14.82 17.50
N VAL A 33 -6.96 14.10 18.56
CA VAL A 33 -7.82 13.04 19.06
C VAL A 33 -8.18 13.33 20.51
N ILE A 34 -9.43 13.08 20.87
CA ILE A 34 -9.85 13.06 22.28
C ILE A 34 -9.77 11.60 22.71
N GLU A 35 -8.77 11.25 23.52
CA GLU A 35 -8.60 9.92 24.07
C GLU A 35 -8.78 9.99 25.61
N SER A 36 -9.68 9.18 26.12
CA SER A 36 -10.00 9.16 27.57
C SER A 36 -10.40 10.51 28.16
N GLY A 37 -10.93 11.44 27.34
CA GLY A 37 -11.34 12.75 27.77
C GLY A 37 -10.23 13.83 27.74
N GLU A 38 -9.02 13.48 27.34
CA GLU A 38 -7.91 14.40 27.13
C GLU A 38 -7.67 14.65 25.63
N PHE A 39 -7.36 15.89 25.27
CA PHE A 39 -7.05 16.29 23.91
C PHE A 39 -5.57 16.03 23.62
N ALA A 40 -5.28 15.17 22.64
CA ALA A 40 -3.95 14.94 22.11
C ALA A 40 -3.83 15.53 20.68
N PRO A 41 -2.94 16.50 20.42
CA PRO A 41 -2.69 16.98 19.08
C PRO A 41 -2.02 15.89 18.24
N THR A 42 -2.45 15.71 17.00
CA THR A 42 -1.86 14.74 16.05
C THR A 42 -0.90 15.48 15.14
N GLU A 43 0.39 15.31 15.33
CA GLU A 43 1.42 15.84 14.42
C GLU A 43 1.71 14.91 13.24
N GLN A 44 1.49 13.61 13.44
CA GLN A 44 1.67 12.54 12.44
C GLN A 44 0.54 11.52 12.56
N GLY A 45 0.29 10.79 11.48
CA GLY A 45 -0.70 9.73 11.46
C GLY A 45 -2.12 10.20 11.18
N SER A 46 -3.06 9.27 11.33
CA SER A 46 -4.50 9.51 11.23
C SER A 46 -5.15 8.86 12.45
N PRO A 47 -6.18 9.49 13.06
CA PRO A 47 -6.87 8.92 14.21
C PRO A 47 -7.27 7.47 13.94
N GLN A 48 -6.84 6.54 14.79
CA GLN A 48 -7.25 5.14 14.70
C GLN A 48 -8.78 5.06 14.83
N GLY A 49 -9.42 4.36 13.89
CA GLY A 49 -10.89 4.25 13.86
C GLY A 49 -11.62 5.41 13.20
N GLY A 50 -10.93 6.40 12.68
CA GLY A 50 -11.55 7.47 11.88
C GLY A 50 -12.16 6.92 10.58
N VAL A 51 -13.40 7.31 10.28
CA VAL A 51 -14.16 6.86 9.08
C VAL A 51 -13.39 7.12 7.78
N ILE A 52 -12.60 8.19 7.73
CA ILE A 52 -11.83 8.60 6.54
C ILE A 52 -10.45 7.94 6.44
N SER A 53 -9.93 7.37 7.53
CA SER A 53 -8.57 6.81 7.58
C SER A 53 -8.29 5.75 6.48
N PRO A 54 -9.20 4.81 6.16
CA PRO A 54 -8.99 3.85 5.08
C PRO A 54 -8.88 4.51 3.70
N LEU A 55 -9.63 5.61 3.47
CA LEU A 55 -9.56 6.37 2.22
C LEU A 55 -8.21 7.09 2.11
N LEU A 56 -7.76 7.75 3.17
CA LEU A 56 -6.47 8.45 3.21
C LEU A 56 -5.31 7.46 3.00
N MET A 57 -5.39 6.26 3.60
CA MET A 57 -4.41 5.20 3.36
C MET A 57 -4.36 4.80 1.87
N ASN A 58 -5.52 4.69 1.20
CA ASN A 58 -5.53 4.40 -0.23
C ASN A 58 -4.87 5.50 -1.06
N VAL A 59 -5.03 6.77 -0.67
CA VAL A 59 -4.35 7.90 -1.31
C VAL A 59 -2.83 7.81 -1.10
N VAL A 60 -2.38 7.56 0.13
CA VAL A 60 -0.94 7.42 0.46
C VAL A 60 -0.29 6.27 -0.31
N LEU A 61 -1.02 5.16 -0.47
CA LEU A 61 -0.54 3.96 -1.16
C LEU A 61 -0.80 3.97 -2.67
N HIS A 62 -1.33 5.07 -3.23
CA HIS A 62 -1.48 5.20 -4.67
C HIS A 62 -0.11 5.15 -5.36
N GLY A 63 0.02 4.33 -6.41
CA GLY A 63 1.29 4.06 -7.09
C GLY A 63 2.14 2.94 -6.48
N LEU A 64 1.67 2.25 -5.43
CA LEU A 64 2.38 1.14 -4.78
C LEU A 64 2.68 -0.01 -5.75
N GLU A 65 1.77 -0.33 -6.65
CA GLU A 65 1.95 -1.39 -7.66
C GLU A 65 3.08 -1.05 -8.63
N GLU A 66 3.11 0.19 -9.10
CA GLU A 66 4.17 0.68 -9.97
C GLU A 66 5.53 0.66 -9.27
N ALA A 67 5.59 1.08 -8.01
CA ALA A 67 6.78 1.02 -7.18
C ALA A 67 7.27 -0.43 -6.97
N ALA A 68 6.37 -1.39 -6.83
CA ALA A 68 6.69 -2.82 -6.78
C ALA A 68 7.26 -3.36 -8.11
N GLY A 69 7.08 -2.62 -9.21
CA GLY A 69 7.50 -3.00 -10.56
C GLY A 69 6.44 -3.81 -11.32
N VAL A 70 5.17 -3.75 -10.86
CA VAL A 70 4.04 -4.29 -11.63
C VAL A 70 3.88 -3.46 -12.89
N ARG A 71 3.67 -4.12 -14.02
CA ARG A 71 3.39 -3.47 -15.30
C ARG A 71 2.16 -4.08 -15.91
N TYR A 72 1.30 -3.23 -16.45
CA TYR A 72 0.11 -3.63 -17.19
C TYR A 72 0.27 -3.32 -18.67
N ARG A 73 -0.37 -4.11 -19.51
CA ARG A 73 -0.43 -3.84 -20.95
C ARG A 73 -1.38 -2.68 -21.18
N GLU A 74 -0.90 -1.65 -21.88
CA GLU A 74 -1.67 -0.45 -22.13
C GLU A 74 -2.65 -0.62 -23.30
N ASN A 75 -2.29 -1.45 -24.31
CA ASN A 75 -3.01 -1.55 -25.56
C ASN A 75 -3.26 -3.01 -25.99
N GLY A 76 -4.23 -3.19 -26.89
CA GLY A 76 -4.56 -4.47 -27.54
C GLY A 76 -5.58 -5.31 -26.77
N THR A 77 -5.83 -6.54 -27.25
CA THR A 77 -6.81 -7.48 -26.70
C THR A 77 -6.57 -7.82 -25.24
N TYR A 78 -5.35 -7.64 -24.74
CA TYR A 78 -4.94 -7.95 -23.37
C TYR A 78 -4.63 -6.70 -22.54
N ALA A 79 -5.19 -5.53 -22.93
CA ALA A 79 -5.06 -4.29 -22.17
C ALA A 79 -5.56 -4.51 -20.71
N GLY A 80 -4.85 -3.96 -19.74
CA GLY A 80 -5.14 -4.13 -18.32
C GLY A 80 -4.65 -5.44 -17.69
N GLN A 81 -4.10 -6.38 -18.47
CA GLN A 81 -3.48 -7.58 -17.92
C GLN A 81 -2.01 -7.31 -17.54
N ALA A 82 -1.57 -7.95 -16.45
CA ALA A 82 -0.18 -7.87 -16.03
C ALA A 82 0.77 -8.41 -17.12
N VAL A 83 1.86 -7.70 -17.35
CA VAL A 83 2.91 -8.14 -18.27
C VAL A 83 3.59 -9.39 -17.69
N PRO A 84 3.74 -10.48 -18.48
CA PRO A 84 4.41 -11.69 -18.02
C PRO A 84 5.81 -11.39 -17.49
N GLY A 85 6.17 -12.02 -16.36
CA GLY A 85 7.48 -11.83 -15.72
C GLY A 85 7.55 -10.65 -14.74
N THR A 86 6.54 -9.77 -14.71
CA THR A 86 6.44 -8.75 -13.66
C THR A 86 5.81 -9.35 -12.40
N PRO A 87 6.07 -8.79 -11.20
CA PRO A 87 5.38 -9.21 -9.99
C PRO A 87 3.88 -8.88 -10.09
N ILE A 88 3.06 -9.57 -9.32
CA ILE A 88 1.65 -9.24 -9.13
C ILE A 88 1.48 -8.83 -7.68
N LEU A 89 0.93 -7.65 -7.44
CA LEU A 89 0.66 -7.14 -6.10
C LEU A 89 -0.84 -7.20 -5.83
N VAL A 90 -1.22 -7.81 -4.73
CA VAL A 90 -2.60 -7.83 -4.23
C VAL A 90 -2.58 -7.15 -2.87
N ARG A 91 -3.43 -6.16 -2.69
CA ARG A 91 -3.57 -5.41 -1.44
C ARG A 91 -5.00 -5.45 -0.94
N TYR A 92 -5.14 -5.65 0.35
CA TYR A 92 -6.39 -5.52 1.06
C TYR A 92 -6.15 -4.66 2.31
N ALA A 93 -6.68 -3.45 2.32
CA ALA A 93 -6.42 -2.44 3.35
C ALA A 93 -4.91 -2.22 3.56
N ASP A 94 -4.40 -2.58 4.72
CA ASP A 94 -3.00 -2.50 5.13
C ASP A 94 -2.20 -3.80 4.90
N ASP A 95 -2.86 -4.88 4.53
CA ASP A 95 -2.21 -6.15 4.18
C ASP A 95 -1.92 -6.22 2.69
N MET A 96 -0.77 -6.83 2.34
CA MET A 96 -0.43 -7.06 0.94
C MET A 96 0.32 -8.35 0.71
N VAL A 97 0.16 -8.88 -0.49
CA VAL A 97 0.88 -10.06 -0.99
C VAL A 97 1.49 -9.71 -2.35
N ALA A 98 2.80 -9.90 -2.48
CA ALA A 98 3.50 -9.79 -3.75
C ALA A 98 3.83 -11.19 -4.27
N CYS A 99 3.19 -11.58 -5.38
CA CYS A 99 3.48 -12.82 -6.06
C CYS A 99 4.63 -12.60 -7.05
N CYS A 100 5.76 -13.26 -6.81
CA CYS A 100 6.99 -13.13 -7.57
C CYS A 100 7.39 -14.44 -8.23
N HIS A 101 8.09 -14.38 -9.35
CA HIS A 101 8.55 -15.56 -10.09
C HIS A 101 9.81 -16.20 -9.49
N SER A 102 10.57 -15.43 -8.71
CA SER A 102 11.79 -15.89 -8.06
C SER A 102 11.99 -15.22 -6.69
N ARG A 103 12.82 -15.85 -5.85
CA ARG A 103 13.20 -15.26 -4.56
C ARG A 103 13.92 -13.92 -4.74
N GLN A 104 14.82 -13.84 -5.72
CA GLN A 104 15.54 -12.61 -6.03
C GLN A 104 14.58 -11.46 -6.39
N GLN A 105 13.56 -11.75 -7.21
CA GLN A 105 12.54 -10.75 -7.53
C GLN A 105 11.76 -10.32 -6.28
N ALA A 106 11.43 -11.24 -5.38
CA ALA A 106 10.73 -10.91 -4.13
C ALA A 106 11.57 -10.00 -3.21
N GLU A 107 12.88 -10.26 -3.12
CA GLU A 107 13.82 -9.41 -2.37
C GLU A 107 13.93 -8.01 -3.00
N GLN A 108 14.01 -7.91 -4.32
CA GLN A 108 13.99 -6.62 -5.04
C GLN A 108 12.69 -5.84 -4.83
N VAL A 109 11.54 -6.51 -4.88
CA VAL A 109 10.24 -5.90 -4.61
C VAL A 109 10.18 -5.38 -3.18
N LYS A 110 10.64 -6.17 -2.19
CA LYS A 110 10.70 -5.74 -0.79
C LYS A 110 11.55 -4.47 -0.63
N THR A 111 12.73 -4.43 -1.24
CA THR A 111 13.62 -3.26 -1.17
C THR A 111 13.00 -2.03 -1.81
N ARG A 112 12.48 -2.13 -3.03
CA ARG A 112 11.82 -1.01 -3.73
C ARG A 112 10.65 -0.45 -2.95
N LEU A 113 9.82 -1.34 -2.40
CA LEU A 113 8.68 -0.92 -1.59
C LEU A 113 9.13 -0.25 -0.29
N ALA A 114 10.18 -0.75 0.38
CA ALA A 114 10.72 -0.11 1.57
C ALA A 114 11.21 1.32 1.29
N GLU A 115 11.97 1.51 0.21
CA GLU A 115 12.46 2.82 -0.24
C GLU A 115 11.31 3.77 -0.62
N TRP A 116 10.27 3.24 -1.26
CA TRP A 116 9.11 4.03 -1.68
C TRP A 116 8.21 4.44 -0.52
N LEU A 117 8.11 3.61 0.52
CA LEU A 117 7.28 3.81 1.70
C LEU A 117 7.92 4.74 2.74
N ALA A 118 9.25 4.67 2.91
CA ALA A 118 9.98 5.44 3.90
C ALA A 118 9.65 6.94 3.88
N PRO A 119 9.67 7.66 2.73
CA PRO A 119 9.33 9.08 2.69
C PRO A 119 7.84 9.37 2.93
N ARG A 120 6.99 8.34 3.05
CA ARG A 120 5.57 8.44 3.39
C ARG A 120 5.30 8.18 4.87
N GLY A 121 6.37 7.98 5.67
CA GLY A 121 6.28 7.64 7.07
C GLY A 121 5.86 6.19 7.34
N LEU A 122 5.87 5.33 6.31
CA LEU A 122 5.43 3.94 6.41
C LEU A 122 6.63 2.98 6.42
N ILE A 123 6.64 2.06 7.35
CA ILE A 123 7.70 1.07 7.53
C ILE A 123 7.09 -0.33 7.55
N PHE A 124 7.77 -1.30 6.95
CA PHE A 124 7.36 -2.70 7.06
C PHE A 124 7.43 -3.19 8.51
N ASN A 125 6.41 -3.91 8.93
CA ASN A 125 6.51 -4.71 10.15
C ASN A 125 7.35 -5.95 9.84
N GLU A 126 8.58 -5.98 10.33
CA GLU A 126 9.57 -7.05 10.06
C GLU A 126 9.09 -8.42 10.56
N GLU A 127 8.35 -8.46 11.66
CA GLU A 127 7.83 -9.73 12.21
C GLU A 127 6.75 -10.35 11.31
N LYS A 128 5.97 -9.51 10.62
CA LYS A 128 4.87 -9.92 9.74
C LYS A 128 5.26 -10.02 8.28
N THR A 129 6.41 -9.46 7.89
CA THR A 129 6.89 -9.46 6.50
C THR A 129 7.78 -10.66 6.23
N ARG A 130 7.30 -11.60 5.42
CA ARG A 130 8.02 -12.85 5.13
C ARG A 130 8.06 -13.13 3.63
N ILE A 131 9.21 -13.62 3.15
CA ILE A 131 9.34 -14.17 1.81
C ILE A 131 9.20 -15.69 1.93
N VAL A 132 8.13 -16.23 1.34
CA VAL A 132 7.84 -17.66 1.40
C VAL A 132 7.83 -18.27 -0.01
N ARG A 133 8.27 -19.52 -0.12
CA ARG A 133 8.15 -20.28 -1.37
C ARG A 133 6.83 -21.02 -1.35
N VAL A 134 5.97 -20.72 -2.32
CA VAL A 134 4.74 -21.47 -2.55
C VAL A 134 5.06 -22.63 -3.49
N PRO A 135 4.87 -23.90 -3.09
CA PRO A 135 5.00 -25.04 -3.99
C PRO A 135 4.02 -24.88 -5.15
N ARG A 136 4.47 -25.14 -6.38
CA ARG A 136 3.51 -25.22 -7.51
C ARG A 136 2.53 -26.34 -7.20
N ALA A 137 1.25 -25.99 -7.04
CA ALA A 137 0.20 -26.99 -7.03
C ALA A 137 0.32 -27.78 -8.33
N ARG A 138 0.40 -29.12 -8.20
CA ARG A 138 0.36 -30.04 -9.34
C ARG A 138 -0.98 -29.75 -10.03
N ARG A 139 -0.94 -29.22 -11.25
CA ARG A 139 -2.13 -29.11 -12.08
C ARG A 139 -2.60 -30.54 -12.34
N GLU A 140 -3.48 -31.04 -11.50
CA GLU A 140 -4.31 -32.17 -11.88
C GLU A 140 -5.14 -31.68 -13.05
N ARG A 141 -4.92 -32.29 -14.21
CA ARG A 141 -5.76 -32.11 -15.38
C ARG A 141 -7.12 -32.63 -14.97
N LEU A 142 -8.02 -31.76 -14.57
CA LEU A 142 -9.43 -32.04 -14.57
C LEU A 142 -9.78 -32.32 -16.03
N GLY A 143 -9.79 -33.61 -16.35
CA GLY A 143 -10.27 -34.12 -17.64
C GLY A 143 -11.76 -33.81 -17.74
N CYS A 144 -12.11 -32.75 -18.47
CA CYS A 144 -13.45 -32.62 -19.00
C CYS A 144 -13.64 -33.76 -20.03
N ARG A 145 -14.48 -34.72 -19.69
CA ARG A 145 -15.16 -35.59 -20.66
C ARG A 145 -16.42 -34.91 -21.13
#